data_7e83cf40276146382366b074a80ad2ff
#
_entry.id   7e83cf40276146382366b074a80ad2ff
#
_cell.length_a   1.000
_cell.length_b   1.000
_cell.length_c   1.000
_cell.angle_alpha   90.00
_cell.angle_beta   90.00
_cell.angle_gamma   90.00
#
_symmetry.space_group_name_H-M   'P 1'
#
loop_
_entity.id
_entity.type
_entity.pdbx_description
1 polymer ?
#
loop_
_entity_poly.entity_id
_entity_poly.type
_entity_poly.pdbx_seq_one_letter_code
_entity_poly.pdbx_strand_id
1 'polypeptide(L)'
;LLNRKYGITEEDFISAELSAVPAFNACDIGFDRSLIGSYGHDDRVCAYACLAAILQVKEPRHTCVCMLADKEEIGSEGVTGMKSAAFDTFMTDLCESQGVPLRVCYEKSFCLSADVTAAYDPNFADVYEKRNSAFVNYGMGLCKYTRARRVLDEANVVWQMAELGKVDAGGGGTVAAYMAQRDIDTLDAGVPVLSMHAPFETVGKLDCYMTFKGMKAVFESTK
;
A
#
# COMPACT_ATOMS: atom_id res chain seq x y z
N LEU A 1 13.72 35.08 7.19
CA LEU A 1 14.37 34.28 6.15
C LEU A 1 13.36 33.80 5.10
N LEU A 2 12.29 33.14 5.51
CA LEU A 2 11.24 32.58 4.63
C LEU A 2 10.57 33.67 3.79
N ASN A 3 10.21 34.79 4.40
CA ASN A 3 9.64 35.93 3.65
C ASN A 3 10.61 36.41 2.56
N ARG A 4 11.88 36.63 2.91
CA ARG A 4 12.86 37.13 1.93
C ARG A 4 13.15 36.15 0.79
N LYS A 5 13.05 34.84 1.05
CA LYS A 5 13.40 33.79 0.08
C LYS A 5 12.21 33.32 -0.74
N TYR A 6 11.03 33.27 -0.13
CA TYR A 6 9.84 32.64 -0.71
C TYR A 6 8.60 33.52 -0.71
N GLY A 7 8.67 34.74 -0.16
CA GLY A 7 7.51 35.63 -0.02
C GLY A 7 6.53 35.26 1.09
N ILE A 8 6.81 34.23 1.87
CA ILE A 8 5.94 33.72 2.94
C ILE A 8 5.85 34.76 4.05
N THR A 9 4.64 35.09 4.48
CA THR A 9 4.34 36.04 5.55
C THR A 9 3.99 35.32 6.84
N GLU A 10 3.87 36.05 7.94
CA GLU A 10 3.42 35.48 9.22
C GLU A 10 1.98 34.95 9.14
N GLU A 11 1.14 35.61 8.34
CA GLU A 11 -0.25 35.18 8.11
C GLU A 11 -0.37 33.80 7.44
N ASP A 12 0.58 33.45 6.59
CA ASP A 12 0.62 32.13 5.93
C ASP A 12 0.84 30.99 6.92
N PHE A 13 1.43 31.26 8.09
CA PHE A 13 1.66 30.26 9.14
C PHE A 13 0.43 29.99 10.03
N ILE A 14 -0.58 30.82 10.00
CA ILE A 14 -1.77 30.68 10.87
C ILE A 14 -2.52 29.38 10.56
N SER A 15 -2.53 28.96 9.30
CA SER A 15 -3.21 27.74 8.84
C SER A 15 -2.26 26.70 8.21
N ALA A 16 -0.95 26.89 8.33
CA ALA A 16 0.03 26.00 7.71
C ALA A 16 0.23 24.73 8.52
N GLU A 17 0.26 23.59 7.85
CA GLU A 17 0.88 22.36 8.36
C GLU A 17 2.34 22.32 7.93
N LEU A 18 3.24 22.14 8.89
CA LEU A 18 4.67 22.08 8.65
C LEU A 18 5.22 20.71 9.03
N SER A 19 5.89 20.05 8.08
CA SER A 19 6.57 18.78 8.30
C SER A 19 8.07 18.91 8.02
N ALA A 20 8.88 18.44 8.94
CA ALA A 20 10.31 18.30 8.73
C ALA A 20 10.58 16.89 8.19
N VAL A 21 11.04 16.78 6.97
CA VAL A 21 11.30 15.51 6.30
C VAL A 21 12.74 15.46 5.77
N PRO A 22 13.33 14.25 5.58
CA PRO A 22 14.62 14.10 4.93
C PRO A 22 14.64 14.72 3.55
N ALA A 23 15.71 15.42 3.20
CA ALA A 23 15.85 16.18 1.96
C ALA A 23 16.69 15.48 0.88
N PHE A 24 17.16 14.27 1.12
CA PHE A 24 17.91 13.51 0.12
C PHE A 24 16.99 12.90 -0.95
N ASN A 25 17.56 12.67 -2.12
CA ASN A 25 16.85 12.00 -3.21
C ASN A 25 16.92 10.47 -3.06
N ALA A 26 15.95 9.78 -3.68
CA ALA A 26 16.03 8.34 -3.86
C ALA A 26 17.31 7.95 -4.62
N CYS A 27 17.93 6.84 -4.23
CA CYS A 27 19.15 6.35 -4.84
C CYS A 27 19.16 4.83 -4.98
N ASP A 28 19.95 4.36 -5.94
CA ASP A 28 20.23 2.93 -6.09
C ASP A 28 21.12 2.44 -4.95
N ILE A 29 20.83 1.23 -4.44
CA ILE A 29 21.62 0.54 -3.42
C ILE A 29 22.06 -0.82 -3.95
N GLY A 30 23.22 -1.27 -3.46
CA GLY A 30 23.87 -2.52 -3.86
C GLY A 30 24.76 -2.36 -5.07
N PHE A 31 25.73 -3.28 -5.23
CA PHE A 31 26.64 -3.28 -6.38
C PHE A 31 25.93 -3.51 -7.71
N ASP A 32 24.85 -4.28 -7.69
CA ASP A 32 24.00 -4.58 -8.83
C ASP A 32 22.85 -3.58 -9.01
N ARG A 33 22.74 -2.59 -8.11
CA ARG A 33 21.66 -1.59 -8.09
C ARG A 33 20.26 -2.20 -8.07
N SER A 34 20.11 -3.35 -7.43
CA SER A 34 18.82 -4.04 -7.34
C SER A 34 17.86 -3.43 -6.32
N LEU A 35 18.36 -2.57 -5.44
CA LEU A 35 17.58 -1.93 -4.39
C LEU A 35 17.44 -0.42 -4.63
N ILE A 36 16.43 0.16 -4.00
CA ILE A 36 16.17 1.60 -3.95
C ILE A 36 16.13 2.02 -2.48
N GLY A 37 16.94 3.02 -2.12
CA GLY A 37 16.86 3.67 -0.82
C GLY A 37 16.22 5.05 -0.94
N SER A 38 15.28 5.34 -0.05
CA SER A 38 14.59 6.63 0.01
C SER A 38 13.90 6.83 1.35
N TYR A 39 13.40 8.02 1.57
CA TYR A 39 12.43 8.31 2.62
C TYR A 39 10.99 8.09 2.09
N GLY A 40 10.15 7.51 2.93
CA GLY A 40 8.71 7.38 2.67
C GLY A 40 8.37 6.33 1.61
N HIS A 41 9.10 5.22 1.55
CA HIS A 41 8.63 4.04 0.85
C HIS A 41 7.32 3.54 1.47
N ASP A 42 7.23 3.63 2.77
CA ASP A 42 6.01 3.43 3.53
C ASP A 42 5.15 4.71 3.50
N ASP A 43 3.98 4.73 2.78
CA ASP A 43 3.60 3.69 1.81
C ASP A 43 3.45 4.27 0.39
N ARG A 44 4.33 5.14 -0.02
CA ARG A 44 4.29 5.69 -1.39
C ARG A 44 4.60 4.64 -2.46
N VAL A 45 5.36 3.60 -2.11
CA VAL A 45 5.76 2.58 -3.07
C VAL A 45 4.58 1.72 -3.50
N CYS A 46 3.70 1.32 -2.58
CA CYS A 46 2.48 0.57 -2.93
C CYS A 46 1.42 1.50 -3.51
N ALA A 47 1.26 2.72 -2.98
CA ALA A 47 0.37 3.73 -3.54
C ALA A 47 0.69 4.02 -5.02
N TYR A 48 1.98 4.18 -5.36
CA TYR A 48 2.42 4.35 -6.75
C TYR A 48 2.14 3.10 -7.61
N ALA A 49 2.39 1.90 -7.07
CA ALA A 49 2.13 0.66 -7.77
C ALA A 49 0.63 0.50 -8.11
N CYS A 50 -0.26 0.81 -7.17
CA CYS A 50 -1.72 0.79 -7.37
C CYS A 50 -2.17 1.81 -8.42
N LEU A 51 -1.71 3.05 -8.31
CA LEU A 51 -2.03 4.11 -9.27
C LEU A 51 -1.53 3.76 -10.68
N ALA A 52 -0.29 3.31 -10.80
CA ALA A 52 0.28 2.91 -12.09
C ALA A 52 -0.46 1.71 -12.70
N ALA A 53 -0.92 0.78 -11.86
CA ALA A 53 -1.68 -0.38 -12.29
C ALA A 53 -3.04 0.02 -12.87
N ILE A 54 -3.85 0.78 -12.14
CA ILE A 54 -5.19 1.16 -12.60
C ILE A 54 -5.15 2.00 -13.87
N LEU A 55 -4.16 2.87 -14.02
CA LEU A 55 -3.98 3.70 -15.24
C LEU A 55 -3.61 2.86 -16.48
N GLN A 56 -3.13 1.62 -16.30
CA GLN A 56 -2.80 0.72 -17.40
C GLN A 56 -3.88 -0.31 -17.71
N VAL A 57 -4.95 -0.39 -16.93
CA VAL A 57 -6.10 -1.26 -17.22
C VAL A 57 -6.88 -0.66 -18.39
N LYS A 58 -7.08 -1.47 -19.45
CA LYS A 58 -7.74 -0.98 -20.67
C LYS A 58 -9.21 -1.36 -20.76
N GLU A 59 -9.52 -2.60 -20.45
CA GLU A 59 -10.87 -3.17 -20.60
C GLU A 59 -11.24 -4.00 -19.37
N PRO A 60 -11.48 -3.33 -18.22
CA PRO A 60 -11.83 -4.05 -17.00
C PRO A 60 -13.23 -4.67 -17.14
N ARG A 61 -13.39 -5.89 -16.65
CA ARG A 61 -14.69 -6.56 -16.59
C ARG A 61 -15.60 -6.03 -15.50
N HIS A 62 -14.98 -5.49 -14.46
CA HIS A 62 -15.65 -4.92 -13.30
C HIS A 62 -15.20 -3.48 -13.12
N THR A 63 -16.00 -2.69 -12.45
CA THR A 63 -15.59 -1.35 -12.04
C THR A 63 -14.36 -1.45 -11.14
N CYS A 64 -13.28 -0.79 -11.52
CA CYS A 64 -12.05 -0.73 -10.75
C CYS A 64 -11.97 0.60 -10.00
N VAL A 65 -11.65 0.52 -8.72
CA VAL A 65 -11.46 1.70 -7.86
C VAL A 65 -10.08 1.60 -7.23
N CYS A 66 -9.33 2.69 -7.28
CA CYS A 66 -8.08 2.87 -6.53
C CYS A 66 -8.30 4.02 -5.55
N MET A 67 -8.27 3.71 -4.25
CA MET A 67 -8.37 4.69 -3.18
C MET A 67 -6.99 4.87 -2.54
N LEU A 68 -6.47 6.08 -2.58
CA LEU A 68 -5.25 6.46 -1.89
C LEU A 68 -5.65 7.15 -0.59
N ALA A 69 -5.56 6.42 0.52
CA ALA A 69 -5.95 6.92 1.83
C ALA A 69 -4.79 7.66 2.51
N ASP A 70 -5.10 8.72 3.22
CA ASP A 70 -4.16 9.48 4.05
C ASP A 70 -4.28 9.05 5.52
N LYS A 71 -3.34 9.48 6.36
CA LYS A 71 -3.38 9.34 7.82
C LYS A 71 -3.32 7.90 8.35
N GLU A 72 -2.89 6.92 7.56
CA GLU A 72 -2.80 5.54 8.01
C GLU A 72 -1.91 5.43 9.26
N GLU A 73 -0.72 6.00 9.23
CA GLU A 73 0.30 5.97 10.29
C GLU A 73 -0.12 6.60 11.62
N ILE A 74 -1.16 7.40 11.62
CA ILE A 74 -1.74 8.00 12.82
C ILE A 74 -3.13 7.46 13.15
N GLY A 75 -3.45 6.24 12.67
CA GLY A 75 -4.66 5.52 12.98
C GLY A 75 -5.84 5.85 12.08
N SER A 76 -5.60 6.31 10.85
CA SER A 76 -6.62 6.61 9.82
C SER A 76 -7.66 7.66 10.24
N GLU A 77 -7.30 8.53 11.15
CA GLU A 77 -8.16 9.61 11.65
C GLU A 77 -8.25 10.78 10.67
N GLY A 78 -9.32 11.59 10.81
CA GLY A 78 -9.55 12.77 9.96
C GLY A 78 -10.31 12.47 8.68
N VAL A 79 -10.68 13.53 7.95
CA VAL A 79 -11.59 13.46 6.79
C VAL A 79 -10.98 12.79 5.57
N THR A 80 -9.67 12.65 5.52
CA THR A 80 -8.93 11.98 4.43
C THR A 80 -8.50 10.55 4.79
N GLY A 81 -8.69 10.14 6.05
CA GLY A 81 -8.40 8.80 6.53
C GLY A 81 -9.54 7.81 6.31
N MET A 82 -9.23 6.52 6.41
CA MET A 82 -10.21 5.44 6.16
C MET A 82 -11.32 5.32 7.21
N LYS A 83 -11.22 6.01 8.34
CA LYS A 83 -12.29 6.12 9.33
C LYS A 83 -13.36 7.14 8.96
N SER A 84 -13.08 8.01 8.00
CA SER A 84 -14.06 8.99 7.53
C SER A 84 -15.15 8.34 6.67
N ALA A 85 -16.26 9.06 6.49
CA ALA A 85 -17.32 8.64 5.58
C ALA A 85 -16.97 8.87 4.07
N ALA A 86 -15.83 9.45 3.76
CA ALA A 86 -15.48 9.85 2.39
C ALA A 86 -15.50 8.68 1.39
N PHE A 87 -14.97 7.51 1.81
CA PHE A 87 -15.01 6.31 0.98
C PHE A 87 -16.44 5.83 0.74
N ASP A 88 -17.25 5.75 1.79
CA ASP A 88 -18.64 5.29 1.68
C ASP A 88 -19.50 6.27 0.86
N THR A 89 -19.28 7.57 1.00
CA THR A 89 -19.94 8.59 0.19
C THR A 89 -19.59 8.43 -1.29
N PHE A 90 -18.30 8.34 -1.62
CA PHE A 90 -17.86 8.12 -3.00
C PHE A 90 -18.45 6.84 -3.60
N MET A 91 -18.43 5.73 -2.85
CA MET A 91 -18.95 4.46 -3.31
C MET A 91 -20.47 4.47 -3.45
N THR A 92 -21.18 5.25 -2.60
CA THR A 92 -22.62 5.45 -2.73
C THR A 92 -22.96 6.14 -4.06
N ASP A 93 -22.31 7.29 -4.34
CA ASP A 93 -22.53 8.05 -5.58
C ASP A 93 -22.24 7.18 -6.82
N LEU A 94 -21.15 6.42 -6.78
CA LEU A 94 -20.75 5.51 -7.85
C LEU A 94 -21.81 4.41 -8.07
N CYS A 95 -22.29 3.80 -7.00
CA CYS A 95 -23.31 2.75 -7.04
C CYS A 95 -24.67 3.28 -7.52
N GLU A 96 -25.08 4.44 -7.06
CA GLU A 96 -26.32 5.10 -7.48
C GLU A 96 -26.29 5.42 -8.99
N SER A 97 -25.15 5.91 -9.49
CA SER A 97 -24.98 6.17 -10.92
C SER A 97 -25.15 4.93 -11.82
N GLN A 98 -24.98 3.74 -11.24
CA GLN A 98 -25.12 2.45 -11.93
C GLN A 98 -26.39 1.67 -11.54
N GLY A 99 -27.21 2.21 -10.65
CA GLY A 99 -28.42 1.56 -10.15
C GLY A 99 -28.14 0.31 -9.30
N VAL A 100 -27.02 0.24 -8.63
CA VAL A 100 -26.59 -0.90 -7.79
C VAL A 100 -26.69 -0.51 -6.30
N PRO A 101 -27.35 -1.31 -5.45
CA PRO A 101 -27.33 -1.07 -4.01
C PRO A 101 -25.93 -1.20 -3.44
N LEU A 102 -25.48 -0.24 -2.63
CA LEU A 102 -24.13 -0.20 -2.04
C LEU A 102 -23.76 -1.50 -1.33
N ARG A 103 -24.66 -2.07 -0.51
CA ARG A 103 -24.42 -3.32 0.20
C ARG A 103 -24.09 -4.50 -0.73
N VAL A 104 -24.75 -4.55 -1.89
CA VAL A 104 -24.53 -5.60 -2.89
C VAL A 104 -23.19 -5.39 -3.59
N CYS A 105 -22.82 -4.13 -3.83
CA CYS A 105 -21.49 -3.78 -4.34
C CYS A 105 -20.40 -4.26 -3.37
N TYR A 106 -20.51 -3.94 -2.10
CA TYR A 106 -19.52 -4.32 -1.08
C TYR A 106 -19.40 -5.84 -0.94
N GLU A 107 -20.51 -6.56 -0.78
CA GLU A 107 -20.56 -8.03 -0.66
C GLU A 107 -19.88 -8.75 -1.85
N LYS A 108 -19.95 -8.15 -3.04
CA LYS A 108 -19.36 -8.72 -4.27
C LYS A 108 -17.99 -8.16 -4.64
N SER A 109 -17.50 -7.20 -3.88
CA SER A 109 -16.20 -6.57 -4.12
C SER A 109 -15.07 -7.42 -3.57
N PHE A 110 -13.90 -7.28 -4.21
CA PHE A 110 -12.64 -7.77 -3.71
C PHE A 110 -11.65 -6.61 -3.63
N CYS A 111 -10.95 -6.49 -2.53
CA CYS A 111 -9.98 -5.43 -2.29
C CYS A 111 -8.58 -6.02 -2.05
N LEU A 112 -7.57 -5.47 -2.72
CA LEU A 112 -6.20 -5.53 -2.24
C LEU A 112 -5.93 -4.29 -1.40
N SER A 113 -5.71 -4.50 -0.12
CA SER A 113 -5.18 -3.49 0.79
C SER A 113 -3.67 -3.45 0.57
N ALA A 114 -3.24 -2.41 -0.10
CA ALA A 114 -1.83 -2.26 -0.46
C ALA A 114 -1.10 -1.50 0.63
N ASP A 115 -0.11 -2.15 1.21
CA ASP A 115 0.75 -1.58 2.24
C ASP A 115 2.10 -2.32 2.24
N VAL A 116 3.16 -1.67 2.68
CA VAL A 116 4.46 -2.34 2.79
C VAL A 116 4.41 -3.42 3.87
N THR A 117 5.31 -4.40 3.76
CA THR A 117 5.50 -5.41 4.80
C THR A 117 6.97 -5.44 5.24
N ALA A 118 7.21 -5.69 6.51
CA ALA A 118 8.58 -5.74 7.01
C ALA A 118 9.35 -6.91 6.38
N ALA A 119 10.43 -6.58 5.67
CA ALA A 119 11.36 -7.57 5.17
C ALA A 119 12.27 -8.09 6.29
N TYR A 120 12.61 -9.38 6.25
CA TYR A 120 13.50 -9.99 7.22
C TYR A 120 14.86 -9.28 7.27
N ASP A 121 15.18 -8.74 8.43
CA ASP A 121 16.48 -8.12 8.71
C ASP A 121 17.30 -9.04 9.63
N PRO A 122 18.43 -9.60 9.15
CA PRO A 122 19.27 -10.48 9.96
C PRO A 122 19.91 -9.80 11.18
N ASN A 123 19.97 -8.45 11.21
CA ASN A 123 20.46 -7.72 12.37
C ASN A 123 19.47 -7.70 13.54
N PHE A 124 18.19 -7.96 13.25
CA PHE A 124 17.08 -7.98 14.21
C PHE A 124 16.30 -9.30 14.14
N ALA A 125 16.99 -10.41 13.91
CA ALA A 125 16.39 -11.72 13.62
C ALA A 125 15.41 -12.23 14.70
N ASP A 126 15.57 -11.79 15.93
CA ASP A 126 14.77 -12.20 17.09
C ASP A 126 13.35 -11.63 17.11
N VAL A 127 13.11 -10.55 16.35
CA VAL A 127 11.75 -9.96 16.21
C VAL A 127 10.94 -10.57 15.06
N TYR A 128 11.52 -11.47 14.28
CA TYR A 128 10.89 -12.12 13.13
C TYR A 128 10.62 -13.60 13.34
N GLU A 129 9.55 -14.11 12.72
CA GLU A 129 9.41 -15.53 12.41
C GLU A 129 9.92 -15.77 10.99
N LYS A 130 11.17 -16.18 10.87
CA LYS A 130 11.90 -16.26 9.60
C LYS A 130 11.18 -17.05 8.50
N ARG A 131 10.41 -18.11 8.87
CA ARG A 131 9.71 -18.95 7.89
C ARG A 131 8.52 -18.26 7.23
N ASN A 132 8.00 -17.23 7.89
CA ASN A 132 6.82 -16.47 7.44
C ASN A 132 7.16 -15.04 7.04
N SER A 133 8.41 -14.64 7.19
CA SER A 133 8.86 -13.28 6.83
C SER A 133 9.06 -13.12 5.35
N ALA A 134 8.77 -11.95 4.83
CA ALA A 134 9.15 -11.55 3.48
C ALA A 134 10.66 -11.29 3.38
N PHE A 135 11.18 -11.44 2.18
CA PHE A 135 12.57 -11.11 1.85
C PHE A 135 12.61 -10.13 0.69
N VAL A 136 13.58 -9.22 0.71
CA VAL A 136 13.80 -8.27 -0.39
C VAL A 136 14.23 -9.02 -1.66
N ASN A 137 13.71 -8.61 -2.82
CA ASN A 137 13.92 -9.25 -4.13
C ASN A 137 13.33 -10.67 -4.29
N TYR A 138 12.32 -11.00 -3.49
CA TYR A 138 11.55 -12.25 -3.64
C TYR A 138 10.14 -12.01 -4.17
N GLY A 139 9.83 -10.81 -4.59
CA GLY A 139 8.55 -10.42 -5.17
C GLY A 139 7.57 -9.82 -4.17
N MET A 140 6.33 -9.64 -4.63
CA MET A 140 5.24 -9.07 -3.86
C MET A 140 4.94 -9.88 -2.61
N GLY A 141 4.87 -9.24 -1.45
CA GLY A 141 4.43 -9.87 -0.21
C GLY A 141 2.91 -10.05 -0.17
N LEU A 142 2.43 -11.21 0.30
CA LEU A 142 1.02 -11.50 0.53
C LEU A 142 0.82 -11.92 1.99
N CYS A 143 -0.03 -11.20 2.71
CA CYS A 143 -0.46 -11.58 4.05
C CYS A 143 -1.74 -12.40 3.95
N LYS A 144 -1.63 -13.72 4.01
CA LYS A 144 -2.73 -14.72 4.01
C LYS A 144 -3.65 -14.76 2.76
N TYR A 145 -3.92 -15.99 2.31
CA TYR A 145 -5.05 -16.52 1.53
C TYR A 145 -5.00 -16.63 -0.01
N THR A 146 -5.80 -17.57 -0.45
CA THR A 146 -5.69 -18.47 -1.59
C THR A 146 -6.22 -17.93 -2.92
N ARG A 147 -7.16 -16.99 -2.94
CA ARG A 147 -7.83 -16.53 -4.16
C ARG A 147 -6.89 -15.71 -5.05
N ALA A 148 -6.16 -14.78 -4.44
CA ALA A 148 -5.22 -13.94 -5.15
C ALA A 148 -4.06 -14.74 -5.76
N ARG A 149 -3.59 -15.80 -5.09
CA ARG A 149 -2.47 -16.63 -5.59
C ARG A 149 -2.67 -17.09 -7.02
N ARG A 150 -3.85 -17.63 -7.34
CA ARG A 150 -4.12 -18.10 -8.70
C ARG A 150 -4.06 -16.97 -9.71
N VAL A 151 -4.61 -15.81 -9.41
CA VAL A 151 -4.54 -14.63 -10.29
C VAL A 151 -3.10 -14.21 -10.50
N LEU A 152 -2.29 -14.20 -9.46
CA LEU A 152 -0.87 -13.85 -9.54
C LEU A 152 -0.06 -14.88 -10.31
N ASP A 153 -0.30 -16.18 -10.09
CA ASP A 153 0.36 -17.28 -10.81
C ASP A 153 0.02 -17.24 -12.30
N GLU A 154 -1.26 -17.08 -12.66
CA GLU A 154 -1.73 -16.95 -14.04
C GLU A 154 -1.11 -15.73 -14.75
N ALA A 155 -0.83 -14.65 -14.00
CA ALA A 155 -0.19 -13.44 -14.51
C ALA A 155 1.35 -13.47 -14.47
N ASN A 156 1.96 -14.57 -14.04
CA ASN A 156 3.40 -14.69 -13.84
C ASN A 156 3.97 -13.58 -12.93
N VAL A 157 3.28 -13.31 -11.84
CA VAL A 157 3.77 -12.43 -10.77
C VAL A 157 4.60 -13.26 -9.79
N VAL A 158 5.81 -12.81 -9.49
CA VAL A 158 6.60 -13.38 -8.40
C VAL A 158 6.06 -12.84 -7.09
N TRP A 159 5.65 -13.71 -6.20
CA TRP A 159 5.10 -13.36 -4.89
C TRP A 159 5.60 -14.30 -3.80
N GLN A 160 5.49 -13.87 -2.56
CA GLN A 160 5.91 -14.61 -1.39
C GLN A 160 4.89 -14.43 -0.25
N MET A 161 4.88 -15.38 0.69
CA MET A 161 4.13 -15.18 1.93
C MET A 161 4.84 -14.18 2.81
N ALA A 162 4.06 -13.31 3.45
CA ALA A 162 4.56 -12.30 4.37
C ALA A 162 3.68 -12.28 5.63
N GLU A 163 4.30 -12.39 6.77
CA GLU A 163 3.69 -12.12 8.07
C GLU A 163 4.48 -11.00 8.73
N LEU A 164 3.78 -10.05 9.29
CA LEU A 164 4.39 -8.93 9.98
C LEU A 164 4.79 -9.36 11.40
N GLY A 165 6.08 -9.50 11.61
CA GLY A 165 6.64 -9.81 12.91
C GLY A 165 6.41 -11.26 13.38
N LYS A 166 6.66 -11.47 14.65
CA LYS A 166 6.53 -12.76 15.32
C LYS A 166 5.10 -12.96 15.80
N VAL A 167 4.54 -14.15 15.61
CA VAL A 167 3.19 -14.50 16.07
C VAL A 167 3.02 -14.15 17.56
N ASP A 168 1.92 -13.51 17.91
CA ASP A 168 1.56 -13.02 19.25
C ASP A 168 2.48 -11.93 19.84
N ALA A 169 3.58 -11.59 19.18
CA ALA A 169 4.53 -10.60 19.68
C ALA A 169 4.70 -9.38 18.75
N GLY A 170 4.24 -9.48 17.53
CA GLY A 170 4.33 -8.42 16.54
C GLY A 170 3.08 -8.35 15.68
N GLY A 171 2.99 -7.29 14.90
CA GLY A 171 1.89 -7.05 13.98
C GLY A 171 1.27 -5.68 14.18
N GLY A 172 0.64 -5.18 13.14
CA GLY A 172 -0.11 -3.91 13.10
C GLY A 172 -1.45 -4.12 12.42
N GLY A 173 -2.38 -3.20 12.62
CA GLY A 173 -3.58 -3.13 11.81
C GLY A 173 -3.28 -2.41 10.50
N THR A 174 -3.92 -2.83 9.42
CA THR A 174 -3.85 -2.20 8.12
C THR A 174 -5.22 -1.63 7.74
N VAL A 175 -5.29 -0.88 6.64
CA VAL A 175 -6.57 -0.40 6.09
C VAL A 175 -7.52 -1.54 5.72
N ALA A 176 -7.03 -2.78 5.59
CA ALA A 176 -7.84 -3.97 5.37
C ALA A 176 -8.94 -4.16 6.41
N ALA A 177 -8.67 -3.83 7.66
CA ALA A 177 -9.66 -3.92 8.73
C ALA A 177 -10.90 -3.06 8.45
N TYR A 178 -10.72 -1.87 7.90
CA TYR A 178 -11.82 -0.96 7.55
C TYR A 178 -12.62 -1.47 6.35
N MET A 179 -11.97 -2.14 5.40
CA MET A 179 -12.66 -2.78 4.27
C MET A 179 -13.46 -4.00 4.72
N ALA A 180 -12.86 -4.84 5.56
CA ALA A 180 -13.55 -6.01 6.12
C ALA A 180 -14.77 -5.65 6.95
N GLN A 181 -14.75 -4.53 7.69
CA GLN A 181 -15.92 -4.01 8.43
C GLN A 181 -17.09 -3.61 7.51
N ARG A 182 -16.85 -3.46 6.22
CA ARG A 182 -17.83 -3.16 5.17
C ARG A 182 -18.27 -4.39 4.38
N ASP A 183 -17.95 -5.60 4.87
CA ASP A 183 -18.20 -6.87 4.19
C ASP A 183 -17.51 -7.01 2.81
N ILE A 184 -16.40 -6.29 2.61
CA ILE A 184 -15.56 -6.41 1.41
C ILE A 184 -14.50 -7.51 1.65
N ASP A 185 -14.46 -8.50 0.76
CA ASP A 185 -13.40 -9.53 0.78
C ASP A 185 -12.04 -8.86 0.53
N THR A 186 -11.18 -8.87 1.54
CA THR A 186 -9.96 -8.06 1.54
C THR A 186 -8.71 -8.89 1.83
N LEU A 187 -7.63 -8.57 1.14
CA LEU A 187 -6.33 -9.18 1.31
C LEU A 187 -5.25 -8.10 1.37
N ASP A 188 -4.35 -8.21 2.35
CA ASP A 188 -3.16 -7.38 2.42
C ASP A 188 -2.06 -7.89 1.51
N ALA A 189 -1.48 -6.97 0.74
CA ALA A 189 -0.42 -7.28 -0.18
C ALA A 189 0.42 -6.05 -0.52
N GLY A 190 1.75 -6.20 -0.59
CA GLY A 190 2.58 -5.06 -0.94
C GLY A 190 4.07 -5.34 -1.02
N VAL A 191 4.85 -4.29 -0.90
CA VAL A 191 6.30 -4.32 -1.11
C VAL A 191 7.03 -4.63 0.19
N PRO A 192 7.93 -5.65 0.23
CA PRO A 192 8.81 -5.84 1.36
C PRO A 192 9.79 -4.67 1.53
N VAL A 193 9.85 -4.12 2.74
CA VAL A 193 10.70 -2.97 3.07
C VAL A 193 11.64 -3.28 4.24
N LEU A 194 12.86 -2.82 4.15
CA LEU A 194 13.81 -2.77 5.27
C LEU A 194 13.80 -1.38 5.89
N SER A 195 13.97 -1.33 7.21
CA SER A 195 14.00 -0.08 8.00
C SER A 195 12.71 0.74 7.86
N MET A 196 11.55 0.07 7.86
CA MET A 196 10.22 0.70 7.89
C MET A 196 10.18 1.81 8.96
N HIS A 197 9.56 2.95 8.63
CA HIS A 197 9.46 4.17 9.45
C HIS A 197 10.79 4.88 9.73
N ALA A 198 11.91 4.42 9.17
CA ALA A 198 13.19 5.12 9.30
C ALA A 198 13.29 6.31 8.33
N PRO A 199 14.20 7.27 8.60
CA PRO A 199 14.49 8.34 7.64
C PRO A 199 15.01 7.84 6.29
N PHE A 200 15.50 6.59 6.23
CA PHE A 200 16.00 5.94 5.02
C PHE A 200 15.54 4.49 4.98
N GLU A 201 14.59 4.21 4.12
CA GLU A 201 14.02 2.89 3.91
C GLU A 201 14.54 2.27 2.62
N THR A 202 14.53 0.94 2.53
CA THR A 202 15.07 0.24 1.38
C THR A 202 14.11 -0.83 0.88
N VAL A 203 13.86 -0.83 -0.43
CA VAL A 203 12.99 -1.80 -1.13
C VAL A 203 13.70 -2.43 -2.33
N GLY A 204 13.24 -3.61 -2.75
CA GLY A 204 13.70 -4.27 -3.96
C GLY A 204 13.00 -3.73 -5.22
N LYS A 205 13.75 -3.46 -6.28
CA LYS A 205 13.17 -3.06 -7.58
C LYS A 205 12.26 -4.13 -8.16
N LEU A 206 12.65 -5.40 -8.01
CA LEU A 206 11.82 -6.53 -8.41
C LEU A 206 10.49 -6.53 -7.67
N ASP A 207 10.52 -6.29 -6.36
CA ASP A 207 9.34 -6.33 -5.51
C ASP A 207 8.36 -5.21 -5.89
N CYS A 208 8.86 -4.00 -6.13
CA CYS A 208 8.06 -2.87 -6.63
C CYS A 208 7.39 -3.20 -7.96
N TYR A 209 8.15 -3.77 -8.91
CA TYR A 209 7.62 -4.13 -10.22
C TYR A 209 6.60 -5.29 -10.14
N MET A 210 6.84 -6.29 -9.30
CA MET A 210 5.92 -7.41 -9.11
C MET A 210 4.66 -6.98 -8.39
N THR A 211 4.74 -6.04 -7.45
CA THR A 211 3.56 -5.43 -6.81
C THR A 211 2.70 -4.70 -7.84
N PHE A 212 3.30 -3.85 -8.68
CA PHE A 212 2.59 -3.23 -9.80
C PHE A 212 1.90 -4.26 -10.71
N LYS A 213 2.60 -5.31 -11.11
CA LYS A 213 2.02 -6.40 -11.94
C LYS A 213 0.88 -7.12 -11.22
N GLY A 214 1.05 -7.39 -9.93
CA GLY A 214 0.05 -8.04 -9.10
C GLY A 214 -1.24 -7.22 -8.99
N MET A 215 -1.12 -5.92 -8.70
CA MET A 215 -2.26 -5.01 -8.66
C MET A 215 -2.99 -4.95 -10.00
N LYS A 216 -2.24 -4.83 -11.10
CA LYS A 216 -2.80 -4.84 -12.45
C LYS A 216 -3.53 -6.15 -12.75
N ALA A 217 -2.95 -7.29 -12.42
CA ALA A 217 -3.56 -8.60 -12.62
C ALA A 217 -4.89 -8.75 -11.87
N VAL A 218 -4.98 -8.20 -10.65
CA VAL A 218 -6.22 -8.21 -9.88
C VAL A 218 -7.28 -7.31 -10.52
N PHE A 219 -6.94 -6.11 -10.95
CA PHE A 219 -7.88 -5.23 -11.67
C PHE A 219 -8.41 -5.86 -12.97
N GLU A 220 -7.58 -6.63 -13.67
CA GLU A 220 -7.95 -7.30 -14.93
C GLU A 220 -8.59 -8.68 -14.69
N SER A 221 -8.61 -9.18 -13.46
CA SER A 221 -9.15 -10.50 -13.16
C SER A 221 -10.66 -10.55 -13.34
N THR A 222 -11.13 -11.74 -13.68
CA THR A 222 -12.57 -12.02 -13.93
C THR A 222 -13.25 -12.72 -12.76
N LYS A 223 -12.55 -12.80 -11.64
CA LYS A 223 -12.94 -13.67 -10.51
C LYS A 223 -12.99 -12.90 -9.21
#